data_8b133fe3944513d5f0d042e055fa4166
#
_entry.id   8b133fe3944513d5f0d042e055fa4166
#
_cell.length_a   1.000
_cell.length_b   1.000
_cell.length_c   1.000
_cell.angle_alpha   90.00
_cell.angle_beta   90.00
_cell.angle_gamma   90.00
#
_symmetry.space_group_name_H-M   'P 1'
#
loop_
_entity.id
_entity.type
_entity.pdbx_description
1 polymer ?
#
loop_
_entity_poly.entity_id
_entity_poly.type
_entity_poly.pdbx_seq_one_letter_code
_entity_poly.pdbx_strand_id
1 'polypeptide(L)'
;MSSEGLRAEIKFLLESGLKTEVFLRADTHEEVQSIVGRLKSAGDDLKSKLVISGFTLHAITHGDIEQPCETCMYYKVHQRFCELPELNLPVEPGWSCRLWRI
;
A
#
# COMPACT_ATOMS: atom_id res chain seq x y z
N MET A 1 16.18 8.32 -11.16
CA MET A 1 16.13 7.43 -10.00
C MET A 1 15.37 6.18 -10.35
N SER A 2 15.86 5.06 -9.90
CA SER A 2 15.25 3.78 -10.20
C SER A 2 14.13 3.45 -9.20
N SER A 3 12.96 3.07 -9.73
CA SER A 3 11.87 2.55 -8.89
C SER A 3 12.30 1.28 -8.15
N GLU A 4 13.26 0.54 -8.71
CA GLU A 4 13.79 -0.67 -8.08
C GLU A 4 14.46 -0.37 -6.74
N GLY A 5 15.20 0.73 -6.64
CA GLY A 5 15.85 1.12 -5.38
C GLY A 5 14.84 1.40 -4.28
N LEU A 6 13.77 2.14 -4.61
CA LEU A 6 12.72 2.44 -3.65
C LEU A 6 11.92 1.20 -3.28
N ARG A 7 11.64 0.32 -4.26
CA ARG A 7 10.95 -0.95 -4.01
C ARG A 7 11.75 -1.83 -3.06
N ALA A 8 13.07 -1.91 -3.27
CA ALA A 8 13.95 -2.67 -2.39
C ALA A 8 13.96 -2.11 -0.97
N GLU A 9 13.92 -0.79 -0.82
CA GLU A 9 13.86 -0.14 0.48
C GLU A 9 12.54 -0.46 1.22
N ILE A 10 11.43 -0.42 0.50
CA ILE A 10 10.12 -0.79 1.06
C ILE A 10 10.15 -2.23 1.55
N LYS A 11 10.65 -3.14 0.72
CA LYS A 11 10.75 -4.55 1.08
C LYS A 11 11.61 -4.74 2.32
N PHE A 12 12.75 -4.07 2.36
CA PHE A 12 13.67 -4.13 3.50
C PHE A 12 12.99 -3.68 4.80
N LEU A 13 12.28 -2.54 4.75
CA LEU A 13 11.60 -2.01 5.94
C LEU A 13 10.54 -2.98 6.45
N LEU A 14 9.76 -3.56 5.55
CA LEU A 14 8.70 -4.49 5.94
C LEU A 14 9.27 -5.83 6.45
N GLU A 15 10.35 -6.31 5.84
CA GLU A 15 11.01 -7.54 6.30
C GLU A 15 11.75 -7.34 7.63
N SER A 16 12.15 -6.11 7.92
CA SER A 16 12.82 -5.77 9.19
C SER A 16 11.88 -5.71 10.38
N GLY A 17 10.57 -5.88 10.15
CA GLY A 17 9.59 -5.91 11.22
C GLY A 17 8.83 -4.61 11.41
N LEU A 18 8.81 -3.73 10.41
CA LEU A 18 7.98 -2.53 10.46
C LEU A 18 6.51 -2.95 10.56
N LYS A 19 5.88 -2.59 11.65
CA LYS A 19 4.47 -2.90 11.87
C LYS A 19 3.59 -1.88 11.18
N THR A 20 2.65 -2.37 10.37
CA THR A 20 1.74 -1.53 9.61
C THR A 20 0.30 -1.77 10.07
N GLU A 21 -0.56 -0.78 9.78
CA GLU A 21 -1.97 -0.85 10.14
C GLU A 21 -2.75 -1.66 9.09
N VAL A 22 -2.54 -2.97 9.09
CA VAL A 22 -3.15 -3.89 8.11
C VAL A 22 -4.68 -3.93 8.26
N PHE A 23 -5.15 -3.90 9.48
CA PHE A 23 -6.56 -3.85 9.84
C PHE A 23 -6.81 -2.56 10.63
N LEU A 24 -7.97 -1.93 10.55
CA LEU A 24 -9.12 -2.32 9.73
C LEU A 24 -8.86 -2.03 8.24
N ARG A 25 -9.40 -2.91 7.38
CA ARG A 25 -9.41 -2.66 5.94
C ARG A 25 -10.37 -1.51 5.64
N ALA A 26 -10.07 -0.71 4.61
CA ALA A 26 -10.90 0.44 4.25
C ALA A 26 -12.08 -0.01 3.38
N ASP A 27 -13.20 -0.36 4.02
CA ASP A 27 -14.38 -0.88 3.34
C ASP A 27 -15.39 0.20 2.96
N THR A 28 -15.37 1.35 3.64
CA THR A 28 -16.31 2.44 3.37
C THR A 28 -15.57 3.65 2.83
N HIS A 29 -16.34 4.52 2.14
CA HIS A 29 -15.79 5.79 1.64
C HIS A 29 -15.20 6.64 2.76
N GLU A 30 -15.87 6.68 3.91
CA GLU A 30 -15.40 7.44 5.07
C GLU A 30 -14.07 6.92 5.60
N GLU A 31 -13.92 5.60 5.66
CA GLU A 31 -12.67 4.98 6.09
C GLU A 31 -11.53 5.29 5.12
N VAL A 32 -11.81 5.22 3.83
CA VAL A 32 -10.84 5.58 2.80
C VAL A 32 -10.41 7.04 2.95
N GLN A 33 -11.36 7.95 3.11
CA GLN A 33 -11.07 9.37 3.25
C GLN A 33 -10.25 9.66 4.52
N SER A 34 -10.55 8.99 5.61
CA SER A 34 -9.78 9.13 6.85
C SER A 34 -8.32 8.72 6.66
N ILE A 35 -8.09 7.56 6.03
CA ILE A 35 -6.74 7.05 5.79
C ILE A 35 -5.99 7.96 4.81
N VAL A 36 -6.64 8.39 3.74
CA VAL A 36 -6.06 9.29 2.74
C VAL A 36 -5.67 10.61 3.40
N GLY A 37 -6.51 11.14 4.28
CA GLY A 37 -6.20 12.35 5.04
C GLY A 37 -4.94 12.20 5.88
N ARG A 38 -4.78 11.07 6.53
CA ARG A 38 -3.56 10.77 7.31
C ARG A 38 -2.34 10.68 6.39
N LEU A 39 -2.48 10.06 5.22
CA LEU A 39 -1.40 9.96 4.23
C LEU A 39 -0.97 11.34 3.74
N LYS A 40 -1.92 12.22 3.47
CA LYS A 40 -1.62 13.61 3.07
C LYS A 40 -0.82 14.33 4.16
N SER A 41 -1.18 14.12 5.42
CA SER A 41 -0.47 14.73 6.55
C SER A 41 0.93 14.15 6.72
N ALA A 42 1.16 12.91 6.33
CA ALA A 42 2.47 12.27 6.40
C ALA A 42 3.44 12.82 5.35
N GLY A 43 2.92 13.41 4.27
CA GLY A 43 3.75 13.95 3.20
C GLY A 43 4.60 12.87 2.52
N ASP A 44 5.91 13.12 2.44
CA ASP A 44 6.85 12.21 1.76
C ASP A 44 7.54 11.22 2.69
N ASP A 45 7.11 11.11 3.94
CA ASP A 45 7.71 10.17 4.88
C ASP A 45 7.33 8.73 4.53
N LEU A 46 8.29 7.99 3.97
CA LEU A 46 8.05 6.64 3.49
C LEU A 46 7.53 5.71 4.58
N LYS A 47 8.14 5.70 5.75
CA LYS A 47 7.71 4.82 6.84
C LYS A 47 6.27 5.10 7.25
N SER A 48 5.91 6.37 7.39
CA SER A 48 4.54 6.76 7.73
C SER A 48 3.56 6.32 6.67
N LYS A 49 3.91 6.47 5.39
CA LYS A 49 3.06 6.01 4.29
C LYS A 49 2.80 4.50 4.38
N LEU A 50 3.85 3.71 4.63
CA LEU A 50 3.72 2.25 4.74
C LEU A 50 2.86 1.85 5.93
N VAL A 51 3.09 2.48 7.07
CA VAL A 51 2.34 2.18 8.29
C VAL A 51 0.85 2.53 8.13
N ILE A 52 0.56 3.74 7.69
CA ILE A 52 -0.82 4.23 7.58
C ILE A 52 -1.60 3.44 6.53
N SER A 53 -0.98 3.12 5.40
CA SER A 53 -1.63 2.37 4.33
C SER A 53 -1.71 0.87 4.59
N GLY A 54 -1.06 0.38 5.62
CA GLY A 54 -1.12 -1.03 5.99
C GLY A 54 -0.48 -1.97 4.97
N PHE A 55 0.68 -1.59 4.42
CA PHE A 55 1.38 -2.42 3.45
C PHE A 55 1.81 -3.76 4.01
N THR A 56 1.67 -4.82 3.20
CA THR A 56 2.21 -6.14 3.50
C THR A 56 2.92 -6.68 2.28
N LEU A 57 3.85 -7.64 2.52
CA LEU A 57 4.62 -8.28 1.45
C LEU A 57 3.89 -9.48 0.84
N HIS A 58 2.65 -9.71 1.25
CA HIS A 58 1.82 -10.80 0.73
C HIS A 58 0.37 -10.33 0.68
N ALA A 59 -0.41 -10.97 -0.17
CA ALA A 59 -1.83 -10.65 -0.30
C ALA A 59 -2.58 -10.95 1.00
N ILE A 60 -3.52 -10.10 1.33
CA ILE A 60 -4.40 -10.28 2.48
C ILE A 60 -5.78 -10.68 1.97
N THR A 61 -6.36 -11.71 2.58
CA THR A 61 -7.74 -12.11 2.29
C THR A 61 -8.67 -11.40 3.26
N HIS A 62 -9.65 -10.68 2.73
CA HIS A 62 -10.66 -9.99 3.51
C HIS A 62 -12.04 -10.44 3.03
N GLY A 63 -12.79 -11.08 3.93
CA GLY A 63 -13.99 -11.82 3.51
C GLY A 63 -13.53 -12.99 2.64
N ASP A 64 -14.10 -13.13 1.45
CA ASP A 64 -13.72 -14.14 0.49
C ASP A 64 -12.85 -13.58 -0.63
N ILE A 65 -12.36 -12.35 -0.48
CA ILE A 65 -11.61 -11.64 -1.52
C ILE A 65 -10.15 -11.52 -1.13
N GLU A 66 -9.28 -12.04 -1.98
CA GLU A 66 -7.84 -11.83 -1.86
C GLU A 66 -7.51 -10.48 -2.48
N GLN A 67 -6.68 -9.68 -1.79
CA GLN A 67 -6.44 -8.29 -2.14
C GLN A 67 -4.97 -7.99 -2.46
N PRO A 68 -4.36 -8.66 -3.48
CA PRO A 68 -3.01 -8.32 -3.89
C PRO A 68 -3.00 -7.04 -4.73
N CYS A 69 -1.85 -6.33 -4.72
CA CYS A 69 -1.71 -5.10 -5.50
C CYS A 69 -2.05 -5.30 -6.98
N GLU A 70 -1.72 -6.46 -7.55
CA GLU A 70 -1.94 -6.73 -8.97
C GLU A 70 -3.40 -6.65 -9.41
N THR A 71 -4.35 -6.79 -8.48
CA THR A 71 -5.77 -6.68 -8.77
C THR A 71 -6.37 -5.35 -8.31
N CYS A 72 -5.57 -4.47 -7.74
CA CYS A 72 -6.03 -3.17 -7.28
C CYS A 72 -6.21 -2.21 -8.45
N MET A 73 -7.25 -1.37 -8.41
CA MET A 73 -7.52 -0.41 -9.48
C MET A 73 -6.41 0.63 -9.69
N TYR A 74 -5.56 0.83 -8.70
CA TYR A 74 -4.45 1.78 -8.77
C TYR A 74 -3.16 1.17 -9.29
N TYR A 75 -3.14 -0.14 -9.57
CA TYR A 75 -1.93 -0.85 -9.95
C TYR A 75 -1.63 -0.68 -11.45
N LYS A 76 -0.39 -0.27 -11.74
CA LYS A 76 0.12 -0.20 -13.12
C LYS A 76 0.93 -1.45 -13.42
N VAL A 77 0.37 -2.33 -14.25
CA VAL A 77 0.93 -3.65 -14.54
C VAL A 77 2.36 -3.58 -15.07
N HIS A 78 2.60 -2.75 -16.07
CA HIS A 78 3.90 -2.69 -16.74
C HIS A 78 4.97 -2.01 -15.89
N GLN A 79 4.57 -1.18 -14.95
CA GLN A 79 5.50 -0.42 -14.12
C GLN A 79 5.64 -0.99 -12.72
N ARG A 80 4.76 -1.92 -12.35
CA ARG A 80 4.64 -2.43 -10.98
C ARG A 80 4.63 -1.28 -9.99
N PHE A 81 3.58 -0.45 -10.12
CA PHE A 81 3.51 0.83 -9.43
C PHE A 81 2.09 1.11 -8.96
N CYS A 82 1.97 1.64 -7.75
CA CYS A 82 0.69 2.09 -7.20
C CYS A 82 0.50 3.57 -7.53
N GLU A 83 -0.54 3.88 -8.31
CA GLU A 83 -0.83 5.24 -8.74
C GLU A 83 -1.73 6.03 -7.80
N LEU A 84 -2.08 5.48 -6.65
CA LEU A 84 -2.83 6.27 -5.67
C LEU A 84 -1.99 7.51 -5.33
N PRO A 85 -2.49 8.73 -5.60
CA PRO A 85 -1.67 9.95 -5.47
C PRO A 85 -1.01 10.12 -4.12
N GLU A 86 -1.69 9.73 -3.06
CA GLU A 86 -1.18 9.87 -1.71
C GLU A 86 -0.09 8.85 -1.38
N LEU A 87 0.01 7.76 -2.14
CA LEU A 87 1.08 6.77 -1.98
C LEU A 87 2.15 6.95 -3.06
N ASN A 88 1.75 6.76 -4.31
CA ASN A 88 2.64 6.96 -5.46
C ASN A 88 3.96 6.22 -5.30
N LEU A 89 3.87 4.90 -5.08
CA LEU A 89 5.03 4.06 -4.73
C LEU A 89 5.16 2.87 -5.68
N PRO A 90 6.40 2.43 -5.97
CA PRO A 90 6.61 1.17 -6.67
C PRO A 90 6.27 0.01 -5.75
N VAL A 91 5.62 -1.01 -6.30
CA VAL A 91 5.15 -2.16 -5.51
C VAL A 91 5.39 -3.46 -6.30
N GLU A 92 5.27 -4.59 -5.63
CA GLU A 92 5.27 -5.91 -6.25
C GLU A 92 3.83 -6.40 -6.42
N PRO A 93 3.55 -7.24 -7.43
CA PRO A 93 2.19 -7.72 -7.66
C PRO A 93 1.54 -8.42 -6.47
N GLY A 94 2.34 -9.15 -5.70
CA GLY A 94 1.84 -9.91 -4.55
C GLY A 94 1.73 -9.13 -3.26
N TRP A 95 2.12 -7.86 -3.25
CA TRP A 95 2.01 -7.02 -2.06
C TRP A 95 0.55 -6.59 -1.86
N SER A 96 0.24 -5.97 -0.74
CA SER A 96 -1.11 -5.50 -0.42
C SER A 96 -1.05 -4.26 0.46
N CYS A 97 -2.15 -3.50 0.46
CA CYS A 97 -2.37 -2.45 1.45
C CYS A 97 -3.86 -2.40 1.77
N ARG A 98 -4.23 -1.76 2.88
CA ARG A 98 -5.65 -1.72 3.29
C ARG A 98 -6.51 -0.78 2.45
N LEU A 99 -5.91 -0.04 1.52
CA LEU A 99 -6.63 0.82 0.58
C LEU A 99 -6.95 0.12 -0.74
N TRP A 100 -6.68 -1.20 -0.82
CA TRP A 100 -6.96 -1.98 -2.02
C TRP A 100 -8.41 -1.82 -2.48
N ARG A 101 -8.61 -1.63 -3.79
CA ARG A 101 -9.94 -1.51 -4.41
C ARG A 101 -9.94 -2.12 -5.81
N ILE A 102 -11.13 -2.55 -6.20
CA ILE A 102 -11.39 -2.99 -7.57
C ILE A 102 -11.87 -1.79 -8.39
#